data_9b338babc6f3ce19aed4ad2c1f9072fc
#
_entry.id   9b338babc6f3ce19aed4ad2c1f9072fc
#
_cell.length_a   1.000
_cell.length_b   1.000
_cell.length_c   1.000
_cell.angle_alpha   90.00
_cell.angle_beta   90.00
_cell.angle_gamma   90.00
#
_symmetry.space_group_name_H-M   'P 1'
#
loop_
_entity.id
_entity.type
_entity.pdbx_description
1 polymer ?
#
loop_
_entity_poly.entity_id
_entity_poly.type
_entity_poly.pdbx_seq_one_letter_code
_entity_poly.pdbx_strand_id
1 'polypeptide(L)'
;MISGLGLATDPAKVQAIQDWPTPSSVRDLWGFLGLAGYYRKFVHHFGVIAKPLTDLLKKDSLFVWTSIHESAFLTLKAELSSAPVLALPDFSIPFEIETDASGVGVGAVLQQRGHPLGYISKALGPRNQGLSV
;
A
#
# COMPACT_ATOMS: atom_id res chain seq x y z
N MET A 1 -2.50 -15.30 -3.05
CA MET A 1 -2.56 -16.76 -2.86
C MET A 1 -3.53 -17.09 -1.73
N ILE A 2 -4.42 -18.04 -1.96
CA ILE A 2 -5.41 -18.44 -0.95
C ILE A 2 -4.87 -19.64 -0.19
N SER A 3 -4.89 -19.55 1.14
CA SER A 3 -4.53 -20.66 2.01
C SER A 3 -5.75 -21.13 2.81
N GLY A 4 -5.65 -22.23 3.53
CA GLY A 4 -6.72 -22.68 4.43
C GLY A 4 -7.00 -21.73 5.59
N LEU A 5 -6.08 -20.79 5.88
CA LEU A 5 -6.23 -19.80 6.95
C LEU A 5 -6.74 -18.46 6.44
N GLY A 6 -6.78 -18.24 5.12
CA GLY A 6 -7.20 -16.99 4.54
C GLY A 6 -6.40 -16.64 3.28
N LEU A 7 -6.35 -15.34 2.97
CA LEU A 7 -5.67 -14.83 1.79
C LEU A 7 -4.30 -14.29 2.17
N ALA A 8 -3.27 -14.80 1.54
CA ALA A 8 -1.88 -14.40 1.79
C ALA A 8 -1.22 -13.92 0.49
N THR A 9 -0.09 -13.21 0.65
CA THR A 9 0.73 -12.82 -0.50
C THR A 9 1.42 -14.05 -1.09
N ASP A 10 1.74 -13.96 -2.40
CA ASP A 10 2.51 -15.00 -3.08
C ASP A 10 4.00 -14.82 -2.74
N PRO A 11 4.65 -15.82 -2.11
CA PRO A 11 6.06 -15.67 -1.72
C PRO A 11 7.01 -15.35 -2.87
N ALA A 12 6.76 -15.90 -4.06
CA ALA A 12 7.62 -15.65 -5.22
C ALA A 12 7.53 -14.20 -5.67
N LYS A 13 6.33 -13.62 -5.63
CA LYS A 13 6.13 -12.22 -6.01
C LYS A 13 6.66 -11.26 -4.94
N VAL A 14 6.52 -11.61 -3.67
CA VAL A 14 7.10 -10.83 -2.58
C VAL A 14 8.63 -10.84 -2.71
N GLN A 15 9.22 -11.98 -3.05
CA GLN A 15 10.66 -12.05 -3.27
C GLN A 15 11.09 -11.17 -4.44
N ALA A 16 10.32 -11.15 -5.52
CA ALA A 16 10.60 -10.27 -6.66
C ALA A 16 10.57 -8.80 -6.25
N ILE A 17 9.64 -8.42 -5.36
CA ILE A 17 9.57 -7.07 -4.82
C ILE A 17 10.81 -6.76 -3.97
N GLN A 18 11.22 -7.70 -3.10
CA GLN A 18 12.39 -7.54 -2.25
C GLN A 18 13.67 -7.37 -3.06
N ASP A 19 13.78 -8.10 -4.15
CA ASP A 19 14.97 -8.06 -5.01
C ASP A 19 14.95 -6.91 -6.02
N TRP A 20 13.87 -6.13 -6.07
CA TRP A 20 13.75 -5.03 -7.03
C TRP A 20 14.80 -3.98 -6.75
N PRO A 21 15.60 -3.61 -7.76
CA PRO A 21 16.63 -2.58 -7.57
C PRO A 21 15.99 -1.21 -7.43
N THR A 22 16.73 -0.29 -6.82
CA THR A 22 16.29 1.10 -6.72
C THR A 22 15.97 1.65 -8.12
N PRO A 23 14.74 2.15 -8.33
CA PRO A 23 14.35 2.67 -9.64
C PRO A 23 15.26 3.80 -10.12
N SER A 24 15.65 3.73 -11.39
CA SER A 24 16.46 4.76 -12.04
C SER A 24 15.69 5.57 -13.07
N SER A 25 14.43 5.21 -13.30
CA SER A 25 13.57 5.88 -14.27
C SER A 25 12.11 5.75 -13.87
N VAL A 26 11.26 6.56 -14.50
CA VAL A 26 9.80 6.46 -14.31
C VAL A 26 9.30 5.06 -14.70
N ARG A 27 9.85 4.48 -15.76
CA ARG A 27 9.47 3.14 -16.22
C ARG A 27 9.76 2.09 -15.14
N ASP A 28 10.95 2.14 -14.53
CA ASP A 28 11.32 1.22 -13.46
C ASP A 28 10.37 1.37 -12.26
N LEU A 29 10.04 2.61 -11.91
CA LEU A 29 9.16 2.90 -10.80
C LEU A 29 7.74 2.41 -11.07
N TRP A 30 7.23 2.58 -12.30
CA TRP A 30 5.94 2.04 -12.69
C TRP A 30 5.88 0.53 -12.50
N GLY A 31 6.95 -0.17 -12.90
CA GLY A 31 7.02 -1.62 -12.74
C GLY A 31 6.94 -2.03 -11.27
N PHE A 32 7.71 -1.36 -10.41
CA PHE A 32 7.70 -1.65 -8.99
C PHE A 32 6.33 -1.36 -8.36
N LEU A 33 5.78 -0.18 -8.62
CA LEU A 33 4.50 0.23 -8.03
C LEU A 33 3.34 -0.61 -8.58
N GLY A 34 3.44 -1.09 -9.82
CA GLY A 34 2.44 -1.98 -10.37
C GLY A 34 2.39 -3.31 -9.63
N LEU A 35 3.55 -3.90 -9.36
CA LEU A 35 3.61 -5.15 -8.62
C LEU A 35 3.26 -4.96 -7.15
N ALA A 36 3.83 -3.93 -6.50
CA ALA A 36 3.52 -3.63 -5.10
C ALA A 36 2.04 -3.29 -4.92
N GLY A 37 1.47 -2.52 -5.85
CA GLY A 37 0.06 -2.12 -5.81
C GLY A 37 -0.92 -3.29 -5.92
N TYR A 38 -0.51 -4.37 -6.58
CA TYR A 38 -1.32 -5.59 -6.63
C TYR A 38 -1.60 -6.12 -5.22
N TYR A 39 -0.68 -5.90 -4.28
CA TYR A 39 -0.81 -6.34 -2.89
C TYR A 39 -1.18 -5.20 -1.93
N ARG A 40 -1.69 -4.08 -2.45
CA ARG A 40 -1.95 -2.90 -1.60
C ARG A 40 -2.94 -3.18 -0.47
N LYS A 41 -3.88 -4.11 -0.65
CA LYS A 41 -4.85 -4.46 0.40
C LYS A 41 -4.22 -5.14 1.62
N PHE A 42 -2.98 -5.62 1.50
CA PHE A 42 -2.24 -6.23 2.61
C PHE A 42 -1.46 -5.22 3.43
N VAL A 43 -1.35 -3.98 2.96
CA VAL A 43 -0.51 -2.96 3.60
C VAL A 43 -1.38 -1.83 4.13
N HIS A 44 -1.41 -1.68 5.45
CA HIS A 44 -2.08 -0.55 6.07
C HIS A 44 -1.34 0.74 5.69
N HIS A 45 -2.08 1.76 5.28
CA HIS A 45 -1.54 3.06 4.86
C HIS A 45 -0.66 3.02 3.60
N PHE A 46 -0.88 2.04 2.73
CA PHE A 46 -0.12 1.94 1.47
C PHE A 46 -0.09 3.26 0.69
N GLY A 47 -1.24 3.92 0.55
CA GLY A 47 -1.32 5.15 -0.21
C GLY A 47 -0.47 6.28 0.37
N VAL A 48 -0.39 6.37 1.69
CA VAL A 48 0.43 7.38 2.37
C VAL A 48 1.92 7.04 2.22
N ILE A 49 2.29 5.78 2.43
CA ILE A 49 3.67 5.33 2.33
C ILE A 49 4.19 5.55 0.90
N ALA A 50 3.38 5.21 -0.10
CA ALA A 50 3.77 5.28 -1.51
C ALA A 50 3.71 6.68 -2.10
N LYS A 51 3.11 7.65 -1.40
CA LYS A 51 2.88 8.99 -1.96
C LYS A 51 4.14 9.64 -2.55
N PRO A 52 5.31 9.65 -1.88
CA PRO A 52 6.50 10.24 -2.50
C PRO A 52 6.83 9.60 -3.85
N LEU A 53 6.61 8.29 -3.97
CA LEU A 53 6.89 7.55 -5.19
C LEU A 53 5.85 7.84 -6.28
N THR A 54 4.56 7.85 -5.91
CA THR A 54 3.50 8.14 -6.88
C THR A 54 3.58 9.58 -7.38
N ASP A 55 4.06 10.50 -6.55
CA ASP A 55 4.27 11.89 -6.98
C ASP A 55 5.32 12.01 -8.08
N LEU A 56 6.31 11.10 -8.14
CA LEU A 56 7.28 11.07 -9.22
C LEU A 56 6.69 10.65 -10.57
N LEU A 57 5.53 10.02 -10.55
CA LEU A 57 4.84 9.59 -11.77
C LEU A 57 3.98 10.68 -12.40
N LYS A 58 3.83 11.82 -11.73
CA LYS A 58 3.03 12.92 -12.24
C LYS A 58 3.66 13.50 -13.49
N LYS A 59 2.81 13.95 -14.41
CA LYS A 59 3.18 14.39 -15.75
C LYS A 59 4.31 15.43 -15.78
N ASP A 60 4.27 16.38 -14.87
CA ASP A 60 5.22 17.50 -14.84
C ASP A 60 6.32 17.33 -13.81
N SER A 61 6.43 16.13 -13.23
CA SER A 61 7.44 15.86 -12.23
C SER A 61 8.77 15.45 -12.88
N LEU A 62 9.87 16.01 -12.38
CA LEU A 62 11.21 15.53 -12.74
C LEU A 62 11.53 14.30 -11.90
N PHE A 63 12.13 13.30 -12.55
CA PHE A 63 12.52 12.10 -11.83
C PHE A 63 13.84 12.37 -11.08
N VAL A 64 13.69 12.78 -9.82
CA VAL A 64 14.84 13.00 -8.92
C VAL A 64 14.63 12.11 -7.70
N TRP A 65 15.51 11.13 -7.53
CA TRP A 65 15.42 10.18 -6.42
C TRP A 65 16.19 10.73 -5.23
N THR A 66 15.48 10.95 -4.13
CA THR A 66 16.05 11.49 -2.89
C THR A 66 15.97 10.47 -1.77
N SER A 67 16.47 10.83 -0.60
CA SER A 67 16.38 9.98 0.59
C SER A 67 14.93 9.71 1.00
N ILE A 68 14.03 10.65 0.70
CA ILE A 68 12.59 10.46 0.98
C ILE A 68 12.03 9.33 0.12
N HIS A 69 12.40 9.30 -1.16
CA HIS A 69 11.96 8.24 -2.08
C HIS A 69 12.56 6.90 -1.70
N GLU A 70 13.84 6.88 -1.33
CA GLU A 70 14.50 5.67 -0.89
C GLU A 70 13.82 5.11 0.36
N SER A 71 13.49 5.96 1.31
CA SER A 71 12.80 5.55 2.55
C SER A 71 11.42 4.95 2.24
N ALA A 72 10.65 5.59 1.36
CA ALA A 72 9.33 5.08 0.95
C ALA A 72 9.46 3.72 0.27
N PHE A 73 10.43 3.58 -0.62
CA PHE A 73 10.71 2.35 -1.35
C PHE A 73 11.04 1.20 -0.38
N LEU A 74 11.93 1.44 0.56
CA LEU A 74 12.32 0.43 1.55
C LEU A 74 11.19 0.10 2.51
N THR A 75 10.40 1.09 2.90
CA THR A 75 9.25 0.88 3.79
C THR A 75 8.20 -0.02 3.12
N LEU A 76 7.90 0.21 1.84
CA LEU A 76 6.96 -0.66 1.12
C LEU A 76 7.47 -2.09 1.04
N LYS A 77 8.76 -2.28 0.81
CA LYS A 77 9.37 -3.61 0.79
C LYS A 77 9.20 -4.30 2.14
N ALA A 78 9.49 -3.58 3.24
CA ALA A 78 9.38 -4.13 4.59
C ALA A 78 7.94 -4.50 4.93
N GLU A 79 6.99 -3.62 4.60
CA GLU A 79 5.57 -3.89 4.86
C GLU A 79 5.05 -5.10 4.10
N LEU A 80 5.48 -5.28 2.86
CA LEU A 80 5.06 -6.43 2.06
C LEU A 80 5.67 -7.74 2.56
N SER A 81 6.89 -7.68 3.12
CA SER A 81 7.53 -8.86 3.71
C SER A 81 6.85 -9.33 4.99
N SER A 82 6.24 -8.41 5.73
CA SER A 82 5.56 -8.70 7.00
C SER A 82 4.04 -8.65 6.87
N ALA A 83 3.53 -8.72 5.65
CA ALA A 83 2.09 -8.62 5.40
C ALA A 83 1.32 -9.74 6.10
N PRO A 84 0.20 -9.43 6.75
CA PRO A 84 -0.60 -10.43 7.46
C PRO A 84 -1.38 -11.31 6.49
N VAL A 85 -1.82 -12.47 6.98
CA VAL A 85 -2.82 -13.25 6.28
C VAL A 85 -4.17 -12.56 6.50
N LEU A 86 -4.86 -12.25 5.41
CA LEU A 86 -6.18 -11.63 5.48
C LEU A 86 -7.25 -12.70 5.61
N ALA A 87 -8.27 -12.44 6.44
CA ALA A 87 -9.38 -13.35 6.59
C ALA A 87 -10.22 -13.38 5.31
N LEU A 88 -10.84 -14.52 5.02
CA LEU A 88 -11.82 -14.61 3.95
C LEU A 88 -13.15 -14.06 4.45
N PRO A 89 -13.88 -13.29 3.62
CA PRO A 89 -15.13 -12.70 4.07
C PRO A 89 -16.21 -13.75 4.29
N ASP A 90 -17.00 -13.55 5.35
CA ASP A 90 -18.20 -14.33 5.63
C ASP A 90 -19.40 -13.39 5.44
N PHE A 91 -20.13 -13.58 4.34
CA PHE A 91 -21.24 -12.69 4.00
C PHE A 91 -22.47 -12.88 4.86
N SER A 92 -22.46 -13.87 5.76
CA SER A 92 -23.56 -14.09 6.68
C SER A 92 -23.48 -13.26 7.96
N ILE A 93 -22.37 -12.57 8.19
CA ILE A 93 -22.18 -11.70 9.35
C ILE A 93 -21.83 -10.27 8.91
N PRO A 94 -22.07 -9.27 9.78
CA PRO A 94 -21.77 -7.88 9.42
C PRO A 94 -20.28 -7.63 9.24
N PHE A 95 -19.99 -6.69 8.33
CA PHE A 95 -18.65 -6.14 8.17
C PHE A 95 -18.47 -4.97 9.13
N GLU A 96 -17.23 -4.81 9.62
CA GLU A 96 -16.84 -3.67 10.43
C GLU A 96 -15.79 -2.87 9.67
N ILE A 97 -15.91 -1.55 9.72
CA ILE A 97 -14.91 -0.67 9.10
C ILE A 97 -14.36 0.24 10.20
N GLU A 98 -13.05 0.23 10.34
CA GLU A 98 -12.36 1.12 11.25
C GLU A 98 -11.54 2.09 10.42
N THR A 99 -11.78 3.39 10.60
CA THR A 99 -11.13 4.43 9.80
C THR A 99 -10.18 5.24 10.65
N ASP A 100 -9.13 5.71 9.98
CA ASP A 100 -8.14 6.60 10.55
C ASP A 100 -7.81 7.65 9.50
N ALA A 101 -7.93 8.92 9.86
CA ALA A 101 -7.69 10.03 8.94
C ALA A 101 -6.72 11.02 9.57
N SER A 102 -5.84 11.55 8.74
CA SER A 102 -4.88 12.59 9.14
C SER A 102 -4.83 13.66 8.06
N GLY A 103 -4.04 14.69 8.27
CA GLY A 103 -3.84 15.72 7.25
C GLY A 103 -3.14 15.22 5.99
N VAL A 104 -2.50 14.05 6.05
CA VAL A 104 -1.74 13.51 4.91
C VAL A 104 -2.42 12.32 4.24
N GLY A 105 -3.40 11.70 4.89
CA GLY A 105 -4.05 10.55 4.29
C GLY A 105 -5.21 9.99 5.08
N VAL A 106 -5.92 9.06 4.46
CA VAL A 106 -7.02 8.32 5.05
C VAL A 106 -6.70 6.83 4.94
N GLY A 107 -6.89 6.12 6.05
CA GLY A 107 -6.75 4.67 6.08
C GLY A 107 -8.02 4.03 6.62
N ALA A 108 -8.31 2.82 6.18
CA ALA A 108 -9.43 2.05 6.69
C ALA A 108 -9.06 0.58 6.71
N VAL A 109 -9.60 -0.13 7.71
CA VAL A 109 -9.51 -1.58 7.81
C VAL A 109 -10.91 -2.14 7.69
N LEU A 110 -11.11 -3.01 6.73
CA LEU A 110 -12.34 -3.80 6.63
C LEU A 110 -12.08 -5.09 7.38
N GLN A 111 -12.93 -5.41 8.35
CA GLN A 111 -12.70 -6.55 9.24
C GLN A 111 -13.99 -7.25 9.64
N GLN A 112 -13.87 -8.47 10.13
CA GLN A 112 -14.94 -9.25 10.73
C GLN A 112 -14.36 -9.99 11.93
N ARG A 113 -15.06 -9.92 13.07
CA ARG A 113 -14.65 -10.61 14.32
C ARG A 113 -13.21 -10.29 14.72
N GLY A 114 -12.77 -9.04 14.48
CA GLY A 114 -11.42 -8.61 14.78
C GLY A 114 -10.34 -9.08 13.80
N HIS A 115 -10.71 -9.78 12.72
CA HIS A 115 -9.78 -10.26 11.71
C HIS A 115 -9.82 -9.35 10.47
N PRO A 116 -8.70 -8.81 10.01
CA PRO A 116 -8.70 -7.94 8.85
C PRO A 116 -8.99 -8.74 7.56
N LEU A 117 -9.86 -8.16 6.73
CA LEU A 117 -10.14 -8.65 5.38
C LEU A 117 -9.35 -7.89 4.34
N GLY A 118 -8.95 -6.67 4.65
CA GLY A 118 -8.17 -5.84 3.76
C GLY A 118 -8.00 -4.44 4.31
N TYR A 119 -7.03 -3.73 3.75
CA TYR A 119 -6.72 -2.36 4.08
C TYR A 119 -6.97 -1.47 2.88
N ILE A 120 -7.52 -0.29 3.13
CA ILE A 120 -7.75 0.72 2.11
C ILE A 120 -7.04 1.98 2.58
N SER A 121 -6.33 2.64 1.68
CA SER A 121 -5.65 3.87 2.03
C SER A 121 -5.62 4.81 0.85
N LYS A 122 -5.64 6.12 1.14
CA LYS A 122 -5.54 7.16 0.13
C LYS A 122 -4.74 8.33 0.71
N ALA A 123 -3.69 8.74 0.02
CA ALA A 123 -2.96 9.94 0.38
C ALA A 123 -3.77 11.15 -0.04
N LEU A 124 -3.80 12.19 0.80
CA LEU A 124 -4.47 13.44 0.47
C LEU A 124 -3.50 14.35 -0.29
N GLY A 125 -3.96 14.94 -1.38
CA GLY A 125 -3.18 15.92 -2.11
C GLY A 125 -3.15 17.26 -1.37
N PRO A 126 -2.31 18.20 -1.81
CA PRO A 126 -2.21 19.51 -1.15
C PRO A 126 -3.54 20.26 -1.06
N ARG A 127 -4.43 20.07 -2.03
CA ARG A 127 -5.74 20.70 -2.03
C ARG A 127 -6.66 20.21 -0.92
N ASN A 128 -6.45 18.96 -0.49
CA ASN A 128 -7.35 18.32 0.47
C ASN A 128 -6.83 18.36 1.90
N GLN A 129 -5.56 18.69 2.09
CA GLN A 129 -4.94 18.62 3.41
C GLN A 129 -5.48 19.65 4.39
N GLY A 130 -5.98 20.78 3.91
CA GLY A 130 -6.58 21.82 4.74
C GLY A 130 -8.08 21.72 4.88
N LEU A 131 -8.72 20.71 4.31
CA LEU A 131 -10.18 20.56 4.34
C LEU A 131 -10.60 19.62 5.45
N SER A 132 -11.80 19.90 6.00
CA SER A 132 -12.44 18.95 6.92
C SER A 132 -12.85 17.70 6.16
N VAL A 133 -12.61 16.58 6.75
CA VAL A 133 -12.92 15.29 6.16
C VAL A 133 -14.13 14.68 6.85
#